data_9b404baaf011308e298901853ad00ef2
#
_entry.id   9b404baaf011308e298901853ad00ef2
#
_cell.length_a   1.000
_cell.length_b   1.000
_cell.length_c   1.000
_cell.angle_alpha   90.00
_cell.angle_beta   90.00
_cell.angle_gamma   90.00
#
_symmetry.space_group_name_H-M   'P 1'
#
loop_
_entity.id
_entity.type
_entity.pdbx_description
1 polymer ?
#
loop_
_entity_poly.entity_id
_entity_poly.type
_entity_poly.pdbx_seq_one_letter_code
_entity_poly.pdbx_strand_id
1 'polypeptide(L)'
;MLSSIRTTAPLLSSTVFLLMGVGLLHTHIALQGAVLGFSVAMIGILTSAYYTGFLVGTYTVPKLTHRFGHIRSFAFCTSLVAVTALLQALTPAYGAWLVLRVLQGLLLVGLYAIIESWLNTAAEPRHRSTVFAAYMMLNLGASAAAQQFLRIRGEGFVLFCVVAILFCLASLPVVVTPQPQPSLRAAPRVQVGHMFRLVPTALVSALISGMALGAFWGLLPLYAAARGLGTAEIGTYMSVAIAGGVTLQLPLGRLSDRIDRRLALALISASAALVALVNLALPTAGPTVAMLLVFAFAGMSFALYPIAVAHLVDYLRRDDLLSGSSTVLLVNGIGSAVGPLLAGALMSLTRPAFLFGWFAILDSLLAGYALYRFMRRKREVTSDDNFVPRVHTTPGAMDPHPDTPEQPGKMGKTA
;
A
#
# COMPACT_ATOMS: atom_id res chain seq x y z
N MET A 1 20.78 -8.09 -17.41
CA MET A 1 19.85 -7.01 -17.09
C MET A 1 18.76 -6.83 -18.14
N LEU A 2 19.06 -6.55 -19.40
CA LEU A 2 18.04 -6.39 -20.46
C LEU A 2 17.22 -7.67 -20.72
N SER A 3 17.80 -8.86 -20.61
CA SER A 3 17.11 -10.15 -20.71
C SER A 3 16.06 -10.32 -19.61
N SER A 4 16.43 -10.09 -18.35
CA SER A 4 15.50 -10.15 -17.21
C SER A 4 14.35 -9.15 -17.32
N ILE A 5 14.61 -7.92 -17.80
CA ILE A 5 13.57 -6.93 -18.01
C ILE A 5 12.63 -7.37 -19.14
N ARG A 6 13.15 -7.91 -20.25
CA ARG A 6 12.32 -8.46 -21.35
C ARG A 6 11.42 -9.61 -20.87
N THR A 7 11.93 -10.48 -20.03
CA THR A 7 11.19 -11.61 -19.48
C THR A 7 10.08 -11.15 -18.54
N THR A 8 10.31 -10.09 -17.75
CA THR A 8 9.32 -9.56 -16.79
C THR A 8 8.45 -8.43 -17.36
N ALA A 9 8.74 -7.92 -18.57
CA ALA A 9 8.02 -6.80 -19.18
C ALA A 9 6.49 -7.00 -19.27
N PRO A 10 5.94 -8.17 -19.65
CA PRO A 10 4.50 -8.37 -19.66
C PRO A 10 3.86 -8.21 -18.27
N LEU A 11 4.53 -8.70 -17.21
CA LEU A 11 4.06 -8.57 -15.84
C LEU A 11 4.15 -7.11 -15.35
N LEU A 12 5.23 -6.41 -15.69
CA LEU A 12 5.39 -5.01 -15.34
C LEU A 12 4.39 -4.11 -16.07
N SER A 13 4.10 -4.37 -17.35
CA SER A 13 3.07 -3.63 -18.10
C SER A 13 1.66 -3.89 -17.57
N SER A 14 1.35 -5.14 -17.22
CA SER A 14 0.10 -5.49 -16.54
C SER A 14 -0.03 -4.73 -15.20
N THR A 15 1.06 -4.65 -14.43
CA THR A 15 1.10 -3.90 -13.17
C THR A 15 0.78 -2.42 -13.37
N VAL A 16 1.31 -1.78 -14.42
CA VAL A 16 1.03 -0.37 -14.72
C VAL A 16 -0.48 -0.15 -14.91
N PHE A 17 -1.12 -0.93 -15.78
CA PHE A 17 -2.57 -0.79 -16.01
C PHE A 17 -3.39 -1.11 -14.76
N LEU A 18 -3.02 -2.17 -14.03
CA LEU A 18 -3.67 -2.53 -12.77
C LEU A 18 -3.65 -1.38 -11.77
N LEU A 19 -2.47 -0.80 -11.54
CA LEU A 19 -2.27 0.26 -10.56
C LEU A 19 -2.87 1.60 -10.99
N MET A 20 -2.89 1.88 -12.30
CA MET A 20 -3.66 3.00 -12.83
C MET A 20 -5.16 2.82 -12.53
N GLY A 21 -5.70 1.62 -12.77
CA GLY A 21 -7.10 1.31 -12.46
C GLY A 21 -7.41 1.47 -10.97
N VAL A 22 -6.57 0.94 -10.09
CA VAL A 22 -6.73 1.04 -8.64
C VAL A 22 -6.64 2.48 -8.15
N GLY A 23 -5.60 3.22 -8.56
CA GLY A 23 -5.37 4.61 -8.14
C GLY A 23 -6.53 5.52 -8.55
N LEU A 24 -7.01 5.40 -9.80
CA LEU A 24 -8.17 6.15 -10.28
C LEU A 24 -9.45 5.76 -9.53
N LEU A 25 -9.68 4.46 -9.34
CA LEU A 25 -10.89 3.95 -8.68
C LEU A 25 -11.04 4.48 -7.25
N HIS A 26 -9.96 4.48 -6.45
CA HIS A 26 -10.00 5.01 -5.08
C HIS A 26 -10.42 6.47 -5.04
N THR A 27 -9.79 7.31 -5.84
CA THR A 27 -10.08 8.75 -5.88
C THR A 27 -11.48 9.02 -6.44
N HIS A 28 -11.85 8.32 -7.52
CA HIS A 28 -13.14 8.53 -8.17
C HIS A 28 -14.31 8.10 -7.28
N ILE A 29 -14.21 6.99 -6.54
CA ILE A 29 -15.25 6.55 -5.61
C ILE A 29 -15.49 7.60 -4.52
N ALA A 30 -14.44 8.20 -3.97
CA ALA A 30 -14.59 9.24 -2.96
C ALA A 30 -15.34 10.45 -3.53
N LEU A 31 -14.93 10.93 -4.71
CA LEU A 31 -15.55 12.10 -5.35
C LEU A 31 -16.97 11.82 -5.82
N GLN A 32 -17.21 10.69 -6.49
CA GLN A 32 -18.53 10.33 -6.98
C GLN A 32 -19.50 10.02 -5.83
N GLY A 33 -19.02 9.41 -4.73
CA GLY A 33 -19.82 9.21 -3.53
C GLY A 33 -20.29 10.53 -2.94
N ALA A 34 -19.42 11.56 -2.90
CA ALA A 34 -19.81 12.90 -2.46
C ALA A 34 -20.85 13.55 -3.39
N VAL A 35 -20.74 13.38 -4.70
CA VAL A 35 -21.73 13.84 -5.70
C VAL A 35 -23.08 13.16 -5.49
N LEU A 36 -23.09 11.87 -5.12
CA LEU A 36 -24.29 11.09 -4.78
C LEU A 36 -24.87 11.44 -3.39
N GLY A 37 -24.28 12.39 -2.65
CA GLY A 37 -24.75 12.83 -1.35
C GLY A 37 -24.32 11.93 -0.18
N PHE A 38 -23.34 11.03 -0.38
CA PHE A 38 -22.79 10.25 0.73
C PHE A 38 -21.99 11.16 1.67
N SER A 39 -22.23 11.06 2.96
CA SER A 39 -21.47 11.82 3.96
C SER A 39 -20.00 11.36 3.98
N VAL A 40 -19.13 12.20 4.53
CA VAL A 40 -17.70 11.86 4.69
C VAL A 40 -17.49 10.60 5.51
N ALA A 41 -18.32 10.38 6.56
CA ALA A 41 -18.29 9.15 7.34
C ALA A 41 -18.69 7.94 6.50
N MET A 42 -19.71 8.04 5.65
CA MET A 42 -20.13 6.96 4.75
C MET A 42 -19.00 6.60 3.77
N ILE A 43 -18.27 7.58 3.23
CA ILE A 43 -17.12 7.34 2.33
C ILE A 43 -15.94 6.72 3.11
N GLY A 44 -15.72 7.11 4.35
CA GLY A 44 -14.78 6.45 5.25
C GLY A 44 -15.12 4.98 5.45
N ILE A 45 -16.39 4.64 5.67
CA ILE A 45 -16.87 3.26 5.79
C ILE A 45 -16.68 2.48 4.47
N LEU A 46 -16.95 3.09 3.30
CA LEU A 46 -16.69 2.47 1.99
C LEU A 46 -15.20 2.12 1.81
N THR A 47 -14.32 2.99 2.25
CA THR A 47 -12.87 2.74 2.20
C THR A 47 -12.47 1.64 3.17
N SER A 48 -13.02 1.63 4.37
CA SER A 48 -12.81 0.56 5.37
C SER A 48 -13.34 -0.79 4.88
N ALA A 49 -14.49 -0.81 4.20
CA ALA A 49 -15.07 -2.01 3.58
C ALA A 49 -14.11 -2.61 2.53
N TYR A 50 -13.48 -1.77 1.71
CA TYR A 50 -12.44 -2.21 0.78
C TYR A 50 -11.27 -2.90 1.50
N TYR A 51 -10.69 -2.28 2.54
CA TYR A 51 -9.57 -2.87 3.27
C TYR A 51 -9.99 -4.11 4.07
N THR A 52 -11.23 -4.19 4.54
CA THR A 52 -11.78 -5.42 5.13
C THR A 52 -11.83 -6.55 4.10
N GLY A 53 -12.30 -6.27 2.90
CA GLY A 53 -12.25 -7.21 1.78
C GLY A 53 -10.83 -7.63 1.45
N PHE A 54 -9.88 -6.70 1.45
CA PHE A 54 -8.46 -6.94 1.22
C PHE A 54 -7.89 -7.93 2.26
N LEU A 55 -8.19 -7.75 3.54
CA LEU A 55 -7.78 -8.66 4.61
C LEU A 55 -8.36 -10.07 4.41
N VAL A 56 -9.64 -10.19 4.09
CA VAL A 56 -10.29 -11.49 3.81
C VAL A 56 -9.68 -12.15 2.58
N GLY A 57 -9.41 -11.37 1.54
CA GLY A 57 -8.82 -11.82 0.28
C GLY A 57 -7.43 -12.42 0.45
N THR A 58 -6.64 -11.94 1.42
CA THR A 58 -5.31 -12.47 1.73
C THR A 58 -5.35 -13.98 2.05
N TYR A 59 -6.46 -14.47 2.61
CA TYR A 59 -6.63 -15.88 2.96
C TYR A 59 -7.43 -16.68 1.92
N THR A 60 -8.26 -16.03 1.12
CA THR A 60 -9.19 -16.71 0.21
C THR A 60 -8.61 -16.86 -1.20
N VAL A 61 -7.94 -15.82 -1.73
CA VAL A 61 -7.45 -15.83 -3.11
C VAL A 61 -6.29 -16.80 -3.34
N PRO A 62 -5.36 -17.07 -2.40
CA PRO A 62 -4.37 -18.14 -2.57
C PRO A 62 -4.98 -19.51 -2.84
N LYS A 63 -6.15 -19.82 -2.23
CA LYS A 63 -6.88 -21.07 -2.47
C LYS A 63 -7.43 -21.12 -3.91
N LEU A 64 -7.94 -19.99 -4.40
CA LEU A 64 -8.40 -19.84 -5.78
C LEU A 64 -7.24 -20.06 -6.76
N THR A 65 -6.12 -19.38 -6.51
CA THR A 65 -4.92 -19.46 -7.37
C THR A 65 -4.33 -20.87 -7.35
N HIS A 66 -4.37 -21.56 -6.21
CA HIS A 66 -3.95 -22.97 -6.11
C HIS A 66 -4.81 -23.89 -6.99
N ARG A 67 -6.13 -23.63 -7.03
CA ARG A 67 -7.07 -24.49 -7.78
C ARG A 67 -7.03 -24.25 -9.29
N PHE A 68 -6.92 -23.00 -9.73
CA PHE A 68 -7.08 -22.62 -11.15
C PHE A 68 -5.79 -22.15 -11.83
N GLY A 69 -4.71 -21.98 -11.07
CA GLY A 69 -3.44 -21.42 -11.53
C GLY A 69 -3.45 -19.88 -11.60
N HIS A 70 -2.26 -19.29 -11.83
CA HIS A 70 -2.05 -17.84 -11.75
C HIS A 70 -2.78 -17.08 -12.89
N ILE A 71 -2.64 -17.52 -14.14
CA ILE A 71 -3.22 -16.83 -15.31
C ILE A 71 -4.74 -16.75 -15.22
N ARG A 72 -5.39 -17.89 -14.97
CA ARG A 72 -6.86 -17.94 -14.91
C ARG A 72 -7.41 -17.15 -13.72
N SER A 73 -6.75 -17.26 -12.56
CA SER A 73 -7.15 -16.49 -11.37
C SER A 73 -6.95 -14.99 -11.59
N PHE A 74 -5.86 -14.59 -12.25
CA PHE A 74 -5.62 -13.19 -12.60
C PHE A 74 -6.70 -12.64 -13.53
N ALA A 75 -6.97 -13.33 -14.65
CA ALA A 75 -8.00 -12.92 -15.59
C ALA A 75 -9.40 -12.88 -14.96
N PHE A 76 -9.74 -13.86 -14.12
CA PHE A 76 -10.99 -13.86 -13.36
C PHE A 76 -11.09 -12.65 -12.42
N CYS A 77 -10.06 -12.39 -11.62
CA CYS A 77 -10.08 -11.28 -10.68
C CYS A 77 -10.14 -9.91 -11.39
N THR A 78 -9.36 -9.69 -12.47
CA THR A 78 -9.38 -8.41 -13.21
C THR A 78 -10.74 -8.18 -13.88
N SER A 79 -11.32 -9.21 -14.49
CA SER A 79 -12.64 -9.12 -15.11
C SER A 79 -13.72 -8.80 -14.09
N LEU A 80 -13.67 -9.45 -12.91
CA LEU A 80 -14.68 -9.23 -11.89
C LEU A 80 -14.51 -7.85 -11.23
N VAL A 81 -13.29 -7.33 -11.05
CA VAL A 81 -13.08 -5.94 -10.61
C VAL A 81 -13.63 -4.95 -11.63
N ALA A 82 -13.40 -5.18 -12.93
CA ALA A 82 -13.98 -4.34 -13.99
C ALA A 82 -15.51 -4.33 -13.91
N VAL A 83 -16.14 -5.51 -13.78
CA VAL A 83 -17.59 -5.63 -13.60
C VAL A 83 -18.07 -4.89 -12.35
N THR A 84 -17.37 -5.02 -11.22
CA THR A 84 -17.77 -4.29 -9.99
C THR A 84 -17.69 -2.78 -10.13
N ALA A 85 -16.70 -2.27 -10.89
CA ALA A 85 -16.59 -0.84 -11.18
C ALA A 85 -17.78 -0.35 -12.05
N LEU A 86 -18.17 -1.11 -13.08
CA LEU A 86 -19.34 -0.80 -13.90
C LEU A 86 -20.65 -0.90 -13.11
N LEU A 87 -20.79 -1.90 -12.24
CA LEU A 87 -21.95 -2.00 -11.36
C LEU A 87 -22.07 -0.81 -10.39
N GLN A 88 -20.96 -0.24 -9.91
CA GLN A 88 -20.98 0.99 -9.12
C GLN A 88 -21.48 2.19 -9.94
N ALA A 89 -21.14 2.25 -11.22
CA ALA A 89 -21.66 3.29 -12.13
C ALA A 89 -23.18 3.18 -12.35
N LEU A 90 -23.70 1.95 -12.41
CA LEU A 90 -25.11 1.67 -12.69
C LEU A 90 -26.02 1.74 -11.46
N THR A 91 -25.46 1.55 -10.26
CA THR A 91 -26.23 1.46 -9.02
C THR A 91 -25.80 2.52 -8.00
N PRO A 92 -26.49 3.66 -7.87
CA PRO A 92 -26.12 4.72 -6.93
C PRO A 92 -26.50 4.42 -5.48
N ALA A 93 -26.83 3.16 -5.16
CA ALA A 93 -27.23 2.74 -3.82
C ALA A 93 -26.01 2.48 -2.92
N TYR A 94 -25.97 3.13 -1.74
CA TYR A 94 -24.87 3.01 -0.79
C TYR A 94 -24.60 1.56 -0.34
N GLY A 95 -25.65 0.78 -0.04
CA GLY A 95 -25.51 -0.62 0.36
C GLY A 95 -24.88 -1.51 -0.72
N ALA A 96 -25.22 -1.26 -1.99
CA ALA A 96 -24.59 -1.94 -3.12
C ALA A 96 -23.08 -1.58 -3.20
N TRP A 97 -22.75 -0.30 -3.05
CA TRP A 97 -21.36 0.15 -3.04
C TRP A 97 -20.55 -0.49 -1.92
N LEU A 98 -21.12 -0.67 -0.73
CA LEU A 98 -20.45 -1.37 0.38
C LEU A 98 -20.04 -2.80 -0.02
N VAL A 99 -20.98 -3.58 -0.54
CA VAL A 99 -20.73 -4.97 -0.96
C VAL A 99 -19.68 -5.00 -2.08
N LEU A 100 -19.81 -4.13 -3.09
CA LEU A 100 -18.87 -4.04 -4.21
C LEU A 100 -17.46 -3.65 -3.73
N ARG A 101 -17.33 -2.77 -2.71
CA ARG A 101 -16.04 -2.39 -2.13
C ARG A 101 -15.37 -3.54 -1.40
N VAL A 102 -16.12 -4.33 -0.61
CA VAL A 102 -15.56 -5.56 0.00
C VAL A 102 -15.06 -6.52 -1.08
N LEU A 103 -15.85 -6.72 -2.13
CA LEU A 103 -15.48 -7.61 -3.23
C LEU A 103 -14.26 -7.10 -4.00
N GLN A 104 -14.16 -5.79 -4.27
CA GLN A 104 -12.98 -5.18 -4.89
C GLN A 104 -11.72 -5.39 -4.06
N GLY A 105 -11.80 -5.16 -2.74
CA GLY A 105 -10.67 -5.38 -1.84
C GLY A 105 -10.19 -6.84 -1.88
N LEU A 106 -11.12 -7.78 -1.79
CA LEU A 106 -10.84 -9.21 -1.85
C LEU A 106 -10.13 -9.63 -3.15
N LEU A 107 -10.59 -9.10 -4.29
CA LEU A 107 -10.03 -9.44 -5.60
C LEU A 107 -8.67 -8.78 -5.82
N LEU A 108 -8.52 -7.51 -5.42
CA LEU A 108 -7.30 -6.74 -5.68
C LEU A 108 -6.09 -7.26 -4.90
N VAL A 109 -6.25 -7.70 -3.66
CA VAL A 109 -5.14 -8.33 -2.92
C VAL A 109 -4.64 -9.59 -3.64
N GLY A 110 -5.55 -10.34 -4.24
CA GLY A 110 -5.19 -11.52 -5.03
C GLY A 110 -4.39 -11.16 -6.28
N LEU A 111 -4.77 -10.10 -6.98
CA LEU A 111 -4.03 -9.61 -8.14
C LEU A 111 -2.60 -9.18 -7.77
N TYR A 112 -2.43 -8.48 -6.66
CA TYR A 112 -1.10 -8.13 -6.14
C TYR A 112 -0.29 -9.39 -5.80
N ALA A 113 -0.88 -10.33 -5.07
CA ALA A 113 -0.21 -11.58 -4.68
C ALA A 113 0.26 -12.38 -5.90
N ILE A 114 -0.57 -12.47 -6.95
CA ILE A 114 -0.24 -13.16 -8.19
C ILE A 114 0.94 -12.48 -8.89
N ILE A 115 0.91 -11.15 -9.07
CA ILE A 115 1.99 -10.40 -9.72
C ILE A 115 3.30 -10.55 -8.96
N GLU A 116 3.28 -10.34 -7.64
CA GLU A 116 4.49 -10.41 -6.81
C GLU A 116 5.10 -11.80 -6.77
N SER A 117 4.25 -12.83 -6.64
CA SER A 117 4.70 -14.22 -6.72
C SER A 117 5.39 -14.53 -8.06
N TRP A 118 4.81 -14.02 -9.14
CA TRP A 118 5.32 -14.26 -10.47
C TRP A 118 6.61 -13.47 -10.76
N LEU A 119 6.66 -12.19 -10.37
CA LEU A 119 7.88 -11.37 -10.47
C LEU A 119 9.04 -11.99 -9.68
N ASN A 120 8.72 -12.54 -8.49
CA ASN A 120 9.73 -13.20 -7.65
C ASN A 120 10.31 -14.45 -8.33
N THR A 121 9.50 -15.20 -9.09
CA THR A 121 9.94 -16.43 -9.78
C THR A 121 10.61 -16.12 -11.12
N ALA A 122 10.11 -15.12 -11.87
CA ALA A 122 10.61 -14.78 -13.19
C ALA A 122 11.92 -13.96 -13.15
N ALA A 123 12.20 -13.28 -12.06
CA ALA A 123 13.43 -12.50 -11.90
C ALA A 123 14.63 -13.41 -11.57
N GLU A 124 15.70 -13.29 -12.35
CA GLU A 124 16.99 -13.93 -12.02
C GLU A 124 17.46 -13.50 -10.63
N PRO A 125 18.01 -14.40 -9.79
CA PRO A 125 18.42 -14.10 -8.43
C PRO A 125 19.22 -12.81 -8.27
N ARG A 126 20.27 -12.64 -9.09
CA ARG A 126 21.15 -11.44 -9.07
C ARG A 126 20.49 -10.12 -9.52
N HIS A 127 19.34 -10.18 -10.21
CA HIS A 127 18.60 -9.00 -10.71
C HIS A 127 17.27 -8.79 -9.99
N ARG A 128 16.92 -9.64 -9.02
CA ARG A 128 15.64 -9.62 -8.31
C ARG A 128 15.39 -8.29 -7.62
N SER A 129 16.39 -7.73 -6.92
CA SER A 129 16.29 -6.42 -6.27
C SER A 129 15.99 -5.29 -7.27
N THR A 130 16.61 -5.32 -8.45
CA THR A 130 16.36 -4.33 -9.51
C THR A 130 14.95 -4.44 -10.08
N VAL A 131 14.44 -5.67 -10.30
CA VAL A 131 13.08 -5.90 -10.79
C VAL A 131 12.06 -5.42 -9.76
N PHE A 132 12.27 -5.70 -8.48
CA PHE A 132 11.40 -5.21 -7.42
C PHE A 132 11.47 -3.69 -7.24
N ALA A 133 12.65 -3.07 -7.37
CA ALA A 133 12.78 -1.62 -7.37
C ALA A 133 12.00 -0.97 -8.53
N ALA A 134 12.10 -1.55 -9.74
CA ALA A 134 11.30 -1.11 -10.89
C ALA A 134 9.79 -1.27 -10.63
N TYR A 135 9.36 -2.40 -10.07
CA TYR A 135 7.97 -2.62 -9.66
C TYR A 135 7.48 -1.57 -8.66
N MET A 136 8.31 -1.20 -7.67
CA MET A 136 8.00 -0.14 -6.69
C MET A 136 7.79 1.22 -7.36
N MET A 137 8.71 1.60 -8.25
CA MET A 137 8.62 2.87 -8.99
C MET A 137 7.39 2.91 -9.88
N LEU A 138 7.08 1.80 -10.57
CA LEU A 138 5.90 1.67 -11.41
C LEU A 138 4.60 1.72 -10.57
N ASN A 139 4.60 1.14 -9.38
CA ASN A 139 3.44 1.15 -8.48
C ASN A 139 2.98 2.58 -8.17
N LEU A 140 3.86 3.38 -7.60
CA LEU A 140 3.53 4.74 -7.24
C LEU A 140 3.42 5.66 -8.47
N GLY A 141 4.30 5.48 -9.48
CA GLY A 141 4.26 6.26 -10.72
C GLY A 141 2.97 6.07 -11.51
N ALA A 142 2.52 4.83 -11.68
CA ALA A 142 1.24 4.52 -12.34
C ALA A 142 0.04 5.08 -11.56
N SER A 143 0.07 4.96 -10.22
CA SER A 143 -0.97 5.53 -9.36
C SER A 143 -1.03 7.06 -9.45
N ALA A 144 0.13 7.73 -9.53
CA ALA A 144 0.19 9.18 -9.73
C ALA A 144 -0.30 9.60 -11.11
N ALA A 145 0.12 8.89 -12.17
CA ALA A 145 -0.32 9.14 -13.55
C ALA A 145 -1.83 8.95 -13.70
N ALA A 146 -2.40 7.95 -13.04
CA ALA A 146 -3.83 7.67 -13.08
C ALA A 146 -4.70 8.83 -12.60
N GLN A 147 -4.19 9.66 -11.68
CA GLN A 147 -4.94 10.82 -11.20
C GLN A 147 -5.20 11.85 -12.31
N GLN A 148 -4.40 11.85 -13.38
CA GLN A 148 -4.61 12.76 -14.51
C GLN A 148 -5.84 12.39 -15.35
N PHE A 149 -6.37 11.17 -15.25
CA PHE A 149 -7.66 10.81 -15.86
C PHE A 149 -8.84 11.59 -15.27
N LEU A 150 -8.71 12.15 -14.08
CA LEU A 150 -9.71 13.06 -13.50
C LEU A 150 -9.93 14.35 -14.32
N ARG A 151 -9.05 14.65 -15.29
CA ARG A 151 -9.21 15.72 -16.26
C ARG A 151 -10.19 15.41 -17.38
N ILE A 152 -10.55 14.13 -17.56
CA ILE A 152 -11.52 13.70 -18.58
C ILE A 152 -12.87 14.30 -18.21
N ARG A 153 -13.41 15.13 -19.12
CA ARG A 153 -14.74 15.72 -18.98
C ARG A 153 -15.79 14.68 -19.34
N GLY A 154 -16.84 14.60 -18.57
CA GLY A 154 -17.96 13.69 -18.79
C GLY A 154 -18.77 13.46 -17.51
N GLU A 155 -19.86 12.73 -17.64
CA GLU A 155 -20.63 12.27 -16.50
C GLU A 155 -19.83 11.28 -15.65
N GLY A 156 -20.18 11.16 -14.36
CA GLY A 156 -19.41 10.35 -13.40
C GLY A 156 -19.20 8.88 -13.83
N PHE A 157 -20.08 8.31 -14.64
CA PHE A 157 -19.93 6.95 -15.15
C PHE A 157 -18.73 6.76 -16.09
N VAL A 158 -18.29 7.82 -16.81
CA VAL A 158 -17.17 7.74 -17.77
C VAL A 158 -15.88 7.27 -17.09
N LEU A 159 -15.59 7.77 -15.91
CA LEU A 159 -14.38 7.36 -15.18
C LEU A 159 -14.46 5.91 -14.66
N PHE A 160 -15.64 5.40 -14.35
CA PHE A 160 -15.82 3.96 -14.08
C PHE A 160 -15.55 3.10 -15.31
N CYS A 161 -15.96 3.56 -16.52
CA CYS A 161 -15.62 2.90 -17.77
C CYS A 161 -14.12 2.89 -18.02
N VAL A 162 -13.41 4.02 -17.77
CA VAL A 162 -11.95 4.09 -17.87
C VAL A 162 -11.28 3.11 -16.90
N VAL A 163 -11.75 3.04 -15.65
CA VAL A 163 -11.30 2.05 -14.67
C VAL A 163 -11.48 0.62 -15.18
N ALA A 164 -12.65 0.29 -15.70
CA ALA A 164 -12.92 -1.04 -16.23
C ALA A 164 -12.00 -1.38 -17.42
N ILE A 165 -11.78 -0.44 -18.34
CA ILE A 165 -10.84 -0.58 -19.46
C ILE A 165 -9.42 -0.85 -18.94
N LEU A 166 -8.95 -0.10 -17.92
CA LEU A 166 -7.62 -0.31 -17.35
C LEU A 166 -7.47 -1.72 -16.74
N PHE A 167 -8.49 -2.24 -16.06
CA PHE A 167 -8.46 -3.61 -15.55
C PHE A 167 -8.48 -4.66 -16.67
N CYS A 168 -9.25 -4.44 -17.73
CA CYS A 168 -9.23 -5.30 -18.92
C CYS A 168 -7.84 -5.28 -19.59
N LEU A 169 -7.24 -4.09 -19.77
CA LEU A 169 -5.89 -3.94 -20.31
C LEU A 169 -4.84 -4.61 -19.42
N ALA A 170 -5.00 -4.59 -18.10
CA ALA A 170 -4.09 -5.28 -17.18
C ALA A 170 -4.08 -6.79 -17.39
N SER A 171 -5.19 -7.40 -17.82
CA SER A 171 -5.25 -8.85 -18.05
C SER A 171 -4.51 -9.31 -19.31
N LEU A 172 -4.45 -8.48 -20.35
CA LEU A 172 -3.96 -8.89 -21.67
C LEU A 172 -2.49 -9.36 -21.65
N PRO A 173 -1.52 -8.62 -21.06
CA PRO A 173 -0.14 -9.06 -21.07
C PRO A 173 0.09 -10.36 -20.28
N VAL A 174 -0.71 -10.59 -19.25
CA VAL A 174 -0.62 -11.81 -18.41
C VAL A 174 -1.16 -13.01 -19.15
N VAL A 175 -2.28 -12.88 -19.84
CA VAL A 175 -2.91 -13.99 -20.57
C VAL A 175 -2.05 -14.49 -21.72
N VAL A 176 -1.34 -13.59 -22.40
CA VAL A 176 -0.49 -13.96 -23.55
C VAL A 176 0.97 -14.28 -23.16
N THR A 177 1.32 -14.22 -21.88
CA THR A 177 2.69 -14.49 -21.46
C THR A 177 3.05 -15.97 -21.56
N PRO A 178 4.17 -16.34 -22.18
CA PRO A 178 4.62 -17.73 -22.26
C PRO A 178 5.37 -18.20 -20.99
N GLN A 179 5.47 -17.33 -19.96
CA GLN A 179 6.26 -17.60 -18.77
C GLN A 179 5.68 -18.76 -17.94
N PRO A 180 6.52 -19.64 -17.37
CA PRO A 180 6.06 -20.68 -16.45
C PRO A 180 5.43 -20.07 -15.22
N GLN A 181 4.34 -20.68 -14.77
CA GLN A 181 3.65 -20.24 -13.57
C GLN A 181 4.44 -20.63 -12.32
N PRO A 182 4.54 -19.76 -11.30
CA PRO A 182 5.22 -20.07 -10.05
C PRO A 182 4.53 -21.21 -9.30
N SER A 183 5.30 -21.99 -8.54
CA SER A 183 4.75 -22.92 -7.55
C SER A 183 4.19 -22.13 -6.37
N LEU A 184 2.98 -22.50 -5.93
CA LEU A 184 2.34 -21.85 -4.79
C LEU A 184 2.96 -22.39 -3.48
N ARG A 185 3.45 -21.49 -2.66
CA ARG A 185 3.87 -21.80 -1.30
C ARG A 185 2.71 -21.66 -0.32
N ALA A 186 2.74 -22.45 0.75
CA ALA A 186 1.76 -22.32 1.83
C ALA A 186 1.84 -20.93 2.47
N ALA A 187 0.68 -20.34 2.78
CA ALA A 187 0.63 -19.09 3.49
C ALA A 187 1.32 -19.22 4.88
N PRO A 188 2.23 -18.30 5.22
CA PRO A 188 2.93 -18.35 6.49
C PRO A 188 1.97 -18.11 7.66
N ARG A 189 2.29 -18.69 8.81
CA ARG A 189 1.49 -18.52 10.02
C ARG A 189 1.68 -17.12 10.60
N VAL A 190 0.56 -16.43 10.83
CA VAL A 190 0.54 -15.13 11.52
C VAL A 190 0.66 -15.37 13.03
N GLN A 191 1.56 -14.63 13.71
CA GLN A 191 1.85 -14.78 15.14
C GLN A 191 1.89 -13.41 15.85
N VAL A 192 0.75 -12.69 15.88
CA VAL A 192 0.70 -11.30 16.41
C VAL A 192 1.25 -11.20 17.83
N GLY A 193 0.83 -12.08 18.74
CA GLY A 193 1.27 -12.02 20.14
C GLY A 193 2.76 -12.27 20.33
N HIS A 194 3.35 -13.17 19.55
CA HIS A 194 4.79 -13.46 19.58
C HIS A 194 5.58 -12.28 19.01
N MET A 195 5.21 -11.78 17.84
CA MET A 195 5.87 -10.64 17.19
C MET A 195 5.75 -9.34 18.00
N PHE A 196 4.62 -9.14 18.69
CA PHE A 196 4.45 -7.97 19.57
C PHE A 196 5.41 -7.99 20.76
N ARG A 197 5.75 -9.17 21.27
CA ARG A 197 6.77 -9.29 22.36
C ARG A 197 8.19 -9.05 21.84
N LEU A 198 8.50 -9.50 20.63
CA LEU A 198 9.83 -9.39 20.03
C LEU A 198 10.10 -7.97 19.51
N VAL A 199 9.23 -7.46 18.63
CA VAL A 199 9.44 -6.19 17.91
C VAL A 199 8.18 -5.31 17.95
N PRO A 200 7.76 -4.87 19.15
CA PRO A 200 6.51 -4.09 19.28
C PRO A 200 6.54 -2.77 18.52
N THR A 201 7.71 -2.15 18.35
CA THR A 201 7.83 -0.89 17.60
C THR A 201 7.44 -1.07 16.13
N ALA A 202 7.82 -2.18 15.49
CA ALA A 202 7.45 -2.46 14.11
C ALA A 202 5.93 -2.62 13.96
N LEU A 203 5.27 -3.34 14.89
CA LEU A 203 3.83 -3.56 14.82
C LEU A 203 3.02 -2.29 15.07
N VAL A 204 3.40 -1.50 16.07
CA VAL A 204 2.73 -0.22 16.36
C VAL A 204 2.91 0.75 15.18
N SER A 205 4.12 0.83 14.63
CA SER A 205 4.38 1.67 13.45
C SER A 205 3.58 1.19 12.23
N ALA A 206 3.46 -0.13 12.03
CA ALA A 206 2.66 -0.70 10.94
C ALA A 206 1.16 -0.39 11.11
N LEU A 207 0.63 -0.48 12.34
CA LEU A 207 -0.76 -0.14 12.63
C LEU A 207 -1.04 1.32 12.33
N ILE A 208 -0.23 2.22 12.89
CA ILE A 208 -0.42 3.68 12.76
C ILE A 208 -0.24 4.13 11.31
N SER A 209 0.80 3.65 10.60
CA SER A 209 0.99 3.96 9.19
C SER A 209 -0.15 3.42 8.32
N GLY A 210 -0.68 2.23 8.65
CA GLY A 210 -1.87 1.69 7.99
C GLY A 210 -3.09 2.61 8.18
N MET A 211 -3.35 3.07 9.41
CA MET A 211 -4.45 4.00 9.71
C MET A 211 -4.31 5.32 8.93
N ALA A 212 -3.10 5.83 8.82
CA ALA A 212 -2.82 7.06 8.05
C ALA A 212 -3.00 6.83 6.53
N LEU A 213 -2.40 5.77 5.98
CA LEU A 213 -2.47 5.48 4.54
C LEU A 213 -3.88 5.11 4.08
N GLY A 214 -4.64 4.35 4.88
CA GLY A 214 -6.04 4.04 4.57
C GLY A 214 -6.89 5.32 4.48
N ALA A 215 -6.75 6.24 5.45
CA ALA A 215 -7.42 7.53 5.43
C ALA A 215 -6.94 8.43 4.27
N PHE A 216 -5.64 8.39 3.95
CA PHE A 216 -5.07 9.12 2.82
C PHE A 216 -5.76 8.76 1.50
N TRP A 217 -5.77 7.47 1.14
CA TRP A 217 -6.35 7.03 -0.13
C TRP A 217 -7.86 7.26 -0.25
N GLY A 218 -8.59 7.14 0.87
CA GLY A 218 -10.05 7.27 0.87
C GLY A 218 -10.57 8.70 1.04
N LEU A 219 -9.88 9.55 1.80
CA LEU A 219 -10.44 10.82 2.27
C LEU A 219 -9.68 12.07 1.81
N LEU A 220 -8.42 11.94 1.37
CA LEU A 220 -7.66 13.09 0.86
C LEU A 220 -8.32 13.76 -0.36
N PRO A 221 -8.94 13.02 -1.31
CA PRO A 221 -9.71 13.66 -2.40
C PRO A 221 -10.86 14.53 -1.89
N LEU A 222 -11.55 14.10 -0.82
CA LEU A 222 -12.64 14.88 -0.20
C LEU A 222 -12.13 16.13 0.50
N TYR A 223 -10.98 16.03 1.17
CA TYR A 223 -10.31 17.20 1.74
C TYR A 223 -9.97 18.22 0.64
N ALA A 224 -9.41 17.76 -0.47
CA ALA A 224 -9.07 18.62 -1.61
C ALA A 224 -10.32 19.27 -2.23
N ALA A 225 -11.41 18.52 -2.39
CA ALA A 225 -12.70 19.04 -2.85
C ALA A 225 -13.28 20.10 -1.89
N ALA A 226 -13.19 19.87 -0.58
CA ALA A 226 -13.65 20.81 0.45
C ALA A 226 -12.83 22.11 0.49
N ARG A 227 -11.62 22.11 -0.08
CA ARG A 227 -10.82 23.34 -0.31
C ARG A 227 -11.26 24.12 -1.57
N GLY A 228 -12.27 23.65 -2.28
CA GLY A 228 -12.75 24.28 -3.51
C GLY A 228 -11.97 23.90 -4.77
N LEU A 229 -11.10 22.87 -4.71
CA LEU A 229 -10.39 22.40 -5.89
C LEU A 229 -11.35 21.67 -6.84
N GLY A 230 -11.27 22.01 -8.12
CA GLY A 230 -11.98 21.29 -9.18
C GLY A 230 -11.41 19.87 -9.39
N THR A 231 -12.16 19.01 -10.06
CA THR A 231 -11.80 17.60 -10.25
C THR A 231 -10.40 17.41 -10.87
N ALA A 232 -10.04 18.22 -11.87
CA ALA A 232 -8.72 18.21 -12.51
C ALA A 232 -7.60 18.66 -11.54
N GLU A 233 -7.88 19.63 -10.67
CA GLU A 233 -6.94 20.13 -9.67
C GLU A 233 -6.75 19.09 -8.55
N ILE A 234 -7.81 18.38 -8.16
CA ILE A 234 -7.73 17.25 -7.22
C ILE A 234 -6.81 16.18 -7.79
N GLY A 235 -6.93 15.86 -9.08
CA GLY A 235 -6.01 14.93 -9.75
C GLY A 235 -4.56 15.37 -9.65
N THR A 236 -4.29 16.65 -9.86
CA THR A 236 -2.94 17.21 -9.71
C THR A 236 -2.47 17.15 -8.26
N TYR A 237 -3.32 17.52 -7.30
CA TYR A 237 -3.03 17.47 -5.86
C TYR A 237 -2.67 16.05 -5.39
N MET A 238 -3.45 15.04 -5.81
CA MET A 238 -3.19 13.64 -5.53
C MET A 238 -1.89 13.15 -6.19
N SER A 239 -1.63 13.53 -7.46
CA SER A 239 -0.37 13.19 -8.14
C SER A 239 0.84 13.77 -7.41
N VAL A 240 0.78 15.03 -6.97
CA VAL A 240 1.84 15.70 -6.20
C VAL A 240 2.06 15.00 -4.85
N ALA A 241 1.00 14.62 -4.15
CA ALA A 241 1.09 13.87 -2.90
C ALA A 241 1.81 12.53 -3.11
N ILE A 242 1.42 11.76 -4.13
CA ILE A 242 2.04 10.47 -4.44
C ILE A 242 3.50 10.66 -4.89
N ALA A 243 3.80 11.70 -5.67
CA ALA A 243 5.16 12.04 -6.07
C ALA A 243 6.05 12.33 -4.86
N GLY A 244 5.52 12.99 -3.82
CA GLY A 244 6.19 13.15 -2.53
C GLY A 244 6.59 11.80 -1.92
N GLY A 245 5.66 10.84 -1.92
CA GLY A 245 5.91 9.45 -1.47
C GLY A 245 7.06 8.79 -2.25
N VAL A 246 7.07 8.91 -3.58
CA VAL A 246 8.15 8.36 -4.43
C VAL A 246 9.50 9.02 -4.12
N THR A 247 9.51 10.34 -4.06
CA THR A 247 10.75 11.13 -4.01
C THR A 247 11.43 11.04 -2.64
N LEU A 248 10.68 11.16 -1.55
CA LEU A 248 11.24 11.20 -0.20
C LEU A 248 11.48 9.80 0.40
N GLN A 249 10.88 8.74 -0.14
CA GLN A 249 11.06 7.39 0.39
C GLN A 249 12.52 6.93 0.38
N LEU A 250 13.27 7.21 -0.70
CA LEU A 250 14.69 6.83 -0.81
C LEU A 250 15.59 7.61 0.17
N PRO A 251 15.56 8.95 0.25
CA PRO A 251 16.40 9.68 1.20
C PRO A 251 16.05 9.37 2.64
N LEU A 252 14.75 9.22 2.99
CA LEU A 252 14.33 8.87 4.34
C LEU A 252 14.71 7.42 4.71
N GLY A 253 14.62 6.50 3.75
CA GLY A 253 15.13 5.13 3.91
C GLY A 253 16.63 5.12 4.23
N ARG A 254 17.44 5.84 3.44
CA ARG A 254 18.88 5.96 3.67
C ARG A 254 19.22 6.62 5.01
N LEU A 255 18.43 7.60 5.43
CA LEU A 255 18.58 8.19 6.77
C LEU A 255 18.34 7.14 7.85
N SER A 256 17.27 6.35 7.70
CA SER A 256 16.92 5.26 8.60
C SER A 256 18.00 4.17 8.68
N ASP A 257 18.73 3.93 7.59
CA ASP A 257 19.85 2.95 7.58
C ASP A 257 21.10 3.45 8.33
N ARG A 258 21.25 4.77 8.50
CA ARG A 258 22.42 5.39 9.14
C ARG A 258 22.26 5.63 10.64
N ILE A 259 21.03 5.65 11.16
CA ILE A 259 20.71 5.90 12.57
C ILE A 259 19.86 4.76 13.12
N ASP A 260 19.64 4.74 14.44
CA ASP A 260 18.68 3.76 15.01
C ASP A 260 17.30 3.94 14.37
N ARG A 261 16.72 2.85 13.84
CA ARG A 261 15.44 2.90 13.12
C ARG A 261 14.29 3.44 13.99
N ARG A 262 14.34 3.27 15.31
CA ARG A 262 13.35 3.84 16.24
C ARG A 262 13.48 5.36 16.30
N LEU A 263 14.71 5.87 16.29
CA LEU A 263 14.97 7.31 16.23
C LEU A 263 14.54 7.87 14.87
N ALA A 264 14.82 7.16 13.77
CA ALA A 264 14.35 7.54 12.44
C ALA A 264 12.82 7.61 12.38
N LEU A 265 12.11 6.59 12.89
CA LEU A 265 10.65 6.61 13.01
C LEU A 265 10.15 7.79 13.83
N ALA A 266 10.79 8.07 14.97
CA ALA A 266 10.41 9.20 15.82
C ALA A 266 10.58 10.56 15.12
N LEU A 267 11.72 10.77 14.46
CA LEU A 267 12.00 12.04 13.77
C LEU A 267 11.11 12.24 12.55
N ILE A 268 10.93 11.20 11.73
CA ILE A 268 10.13 11.29 10.50
C ILE A 268 8.65 11.50 10.85
N SER A 269 8.11 10.75 11.83
CA SER A 269 6.72 10.93 12.25
C SER A 269 6.50 12.27 12.97
N ALA A 270 7.44 12.76 13.78
CA ALA A 270 7.36 14.10 14.36
C ALA A 270 7.34 15.21 13.28
N SER A 271 8.16 15.05 12.23
CA SER A 271 8.17 15.97 11.10
C SER A 271 6.86 15.89 10.29
N ALA A 272 6.32 14.69 10.07
CA ALA A 272 5.03 14.48 9.41
C ALA A 272 3.89 15.11 10.22
N ALA A 273 3.89 14.92 11.54
CA ALA A 273 2.92 15.55 12.45
C ALA A 273 2.97 17.09 12.37
N LEU A 274 4.18 17.66 12.36
CA LEU A 274 4.36 19.11 12.22
C LEU A 274 3.80 19.62 10.90
N VAL A 275 4.11 18.97 9.77
CA VAL A 275 3.57 19.36 8.46
C VAL A 275 2.05 19.19 8.41
N ALA A 276 1.50 18.16 9.05
CA ALA A 276 0.05 17.97 9.17
C ALA A 276 -0.58 19.09 10.00
N LEU A 277 0.01 19.51 11.10
CA LEU A 277 -0.44 20.66 11.90
C LEU A 277 -0.38 21.96 11.12
N VAL A 278 0.67 22.20 10.33
CA VAL A 278 0.77 23.38 9.45
C VAL A 278 -0.34 23.36 8.40
N ASN A 279 -0.64 22.20 7.78
CA ASN A 279 -1.78 22.08 6.87
C ASN A 279 -3.14 22.40 7.55
N LEU A 280 -3.31 21.93 8.78
CA LEU A 280 -4.53 22.19 9.56
C LEU A 280 -4.66 23.67 9.92
N ALA A 281 -3.55 24.34 10.23
CA ALA A 281 -3.49 25.76 10.61
C ALA A 281 -3.63 26.72 9.43
N LEU A 282 -3.30 26.26 8.20
CA LEU A 282 -3.31 27.08 6.98
C LEU A 282 -4.36 26.57 5.96
N PRO A 283 -5.65 26.51 6.31
CA PRO A 283 -6.69 25.99 5.41
C PRO A 283 -6.88 26.82 4.13
N THR A 284 -6.52 28.10 4.16
CA THR A 284 -6.62 29.05 3.05
C THR A 284 -5.30 29.27 2.31
N ALA A 285 -4.26 28.45 2.59
CA ALA A 285 -2.99 28.55 1.88
C ALA A 285 -3.19 28.45 0.36
N GLY A 286 -2.45 29.29 -0.38
CA GLY A 286 -2.49 29.25 -1.84
C GLY A 286 -2.11 27.89 -2.43
N PRO A 287 -2.48 27.62 -3.70
CA PRO A 287 -2.32 26.29 -4.31
C PRO A 287 -0.90 25.74 -4.21
N THR A 288 0.11 26.57 -4.44
CA THR A 288 1.52 26.14 -4.39
C THR A 288 1.92 25.68 -2.99
N VAL A 289 1.56 26.42 -1.95
CA VAL A 289 1.87 26.05 -0.56
C VAL A 289 1.15 24.77 -0.17
N ALA A 290 -0.11 24.61 -0.56
CA ALA A 290 -0.88 23.40 -0.31
C ALA A 290 -0.26 22.17 -0.98
N MET A 291 0.23 22.30 -2.22
CA MET A 291 0.93 21.24 -2.95
C MET A 291 2.27 20.89 -2.29
N LEU A 292 3.05 21.85 -1.85
CA LEU A 292 4.31 21.62 -1.14
C LEU A 292 4.07 20.88 0.20
N LEU A 293 3.06 21.30 0.95
CA LEU A 293 2.71 20.69 2.23
C LEU A 293 2.23 19.25 2.06
N VAL A 294 1.37 18.97 1.07
CA VAL A 294 0.90 17.59 0.84
C VAL A 294 2.02 16.71 0.28
N PHE A 295 2.90 17.24 -0.55
CA PHE A 295 4.11 16.54 -1.03
C PHE A 295 5.01 16.12 0.14
N ALA A 296 5.33 17.05 1.02
CA ALA A 296 6.18 16.79 2.17
C ALA A 296 5.53 15.80 3.15
N PHE A 297 4.23 15.99 3.46
CA PHE A 297 3.47 15.09 4.33
C PHE A 297 3.44 13.67 3.79
N ALA A 298 3.00 13.50 2.55
CA ALA A 298 2.88 12.17 1.93
C ALA A 298 4.24 11.49 1.80
N GLY A 299 5.28 12.25 1.48
CA GLY A 299 6.66 11.74 1.41
C GLY A 299 7.14 11.14 2.72
N MET A 300 6.87 11.79 3.84
CA MET A 300 7.20 11.28 5.16
C MET A 300 6.30 10.10 5.57
N SER A 301 4.99 10.23 5.40
CA SER A 301 4.02 9.21 5.78
C SER A 301 4.23 7.89 5.04
N PHE A 302 4.55 7.93 3.73
CA PHE A 302 4.80 6.72 2.93
C PHE A 302 6.11 6.01 3.31
N ALA A 303 7.07 6.70 3.92
CA ALA A 303 8.32 6.12 4.37
C ALA A 303 8.18 5.33 5.70
N LEU A 304 7.16 5.61 6.53
CA LEU A 304 7.03 5.03 7.87
C LEU A 304 6.89 3.51 7.87
N TYR A 305 6.04 2.97 6.98
CA TYR A 305 5.83 1.52 6.92
C TYR A 305 7.08 0.75 6.43
N PRO A 306 7.77 1.12 5.33
CA PRO A 306 9.02 0.48 4.93
C PRO A 306 10.08 0.48 6.04
N ILE A 307 10.19 1.57 6.79
CA ILE A 307 11.13 1.67 7.91
C ILE A 307 10.70 0.74 9.06
N ALA A 308 9.39 0.63 9.33
CA ALA A 308 8.88 -0.31 10.32
C ALA A 308 9.18 -1.78 9.94
N VAL A 309 9.05 -2.12 8.66
CA VAL A 309 9.41 -3.45 8.15
C VAL A 309 10.92 -3.68 8.23
N ALA A 310 11.73 -2.69 7.87
CA ALA A 310 13.17 -2.77 8.01
C ALA A 310 13.57 -2.98 9.48
N HIS A 311 12.94 -2.26 10.40
CA HIS A 311 13.13 -2.47 11.83
C HIS A 311 12.75 -3.89 12.29
N LEU A 312 11.69 -4.47 11.73
CA LEU A 312 11.33 -5.87 12.00
C LEU A 312 12.44 -6.82 11.55
N VAL A 313 12.93 -6.67 10.32
CA VAL A 313 13.96 -7.54 9.73
C VAL A 313 15.26 -7.50 10.52
N ASP A 314 15.66 -6.33 11.05
CA ASP A 314 16.89 -6.17 11.87
C ASP A 314 16.86 -6.97 13.19
N TYR A 315 15.67 -7.40 13.66
CA TYR A 315 15.50 -8.06 14.95
C TYR A 315 15.02 -9.51 14.85
N LEU A 316 14.70 -9.99 13.65
CA LEU A 316 14.19 -11.35 13.47
C LEU A 316 15.26 -12.30 12.94
N ARG A 317 15.20 -13.55 13.42
CA ARG A 317 15.96 -14.65 12.84
C ARG A 317 15.37 -15.01 11.48
N ARG A 318 16.17 -15.61 10.60
CA ARG A 318 15.74 -16.02 9.24
C ARG A 318 14.46 -16.87 9.24
N ASP A 319 14.33 -17.77 10.21
CA ASP A 319 13.16 -18.66 10.33
C ASP A 319 11.85 -17.91 10.67
N ASP A 320 11.96 -16.77 11.35
CA ASP A 320 10.82 -15.94 11.77
C ASP A 320 10.46 -14.85 10.77
N LEU A 321 11.31 -14.56 9.77
CA LEU A 321 11.12 -13.44 8.82
C LEU A 321 9.78 -13.54 8.08
N LEU A 322 9.42 -14.72 7.59
CA LEU A 322 8.19 -14.91 6.81
C LEU A 322 6.94 -14.74 7.69
N SER A 323 6.95 -15.27 8.90
CA SER A 323 5.87 -15.11 9.89
C SER A 323 5.77 -13.67 10.37
N GLY A 324 6.91 -13.01 10.65
CA GLY A 324 6.98 -11.62 11.05
C GLY A 324 6.44 -10.67 9.99
N SER A 325 6.87 -10.85 8.75
CA SER A 325 6.42 -10.07 7.60
C SER A 325 4.92 -10.16 7.37
N SER A 326 4.37 -11.38 7.44
CA SER A 326 2.93 -11.61 7.32
C SER A 326 2.15 -10.97 8.47
N THR A 327 2.72 -10.99 9.68
CA THR A 327 2.11 -10.38 10.86
C THR A 327 2.08 -8.86 10.75
N VAL A 328 3.19 -8.23 10.33
CA VAL A 328 3.24 -6.77 10.13
C VAL A 328 2.30 -6.32 9.02
N LEU A 329 2.22 -7.07 7.93
CA LEU A 329 1.29 -6.79 6.84
C LEU A 329 -0.18 -6.89 7.30
N LEU A 330 -0.53 -7.91 8.10
CA LEU A 330 -1.88 -8.04 8.67
C LEU A 330 -2.21 -6.85 9.57
N VAL A 331 -1.29 -6.47 10.47
CA VAL A 331 -1.48 -5.34 11.39
C VAL A 331 -1.64 -4.01 10.63
N ASN A 332 -0.84 -3.79 9.59
CA ASN A 332 -0.99 -2.64 8.69
C ASN A 332 -2.35 -2.66 7.97
N GLY A 333 -2.80 -3.80 7.48
CA GLY A 333 -4.11 -3.97 6.87
C GLY A 333 -5.26 -3.67 7.83
N ILE A 334 -5.17 -4.11 9.10
CA ILE A 334 -6.14 -3.75 10.15
C ILE A 334 -6.15 -2.23 10.35
N GLY A 335 -4.97 -1.60 10.44
CA GLY A 335 -4.85 -0.14 10.50
C GLY A 335 -5.54 0.53 9.32
N SER A 336 -5.28 0.05 8.10
CA SER A 336 -5.88 0.59 6.87
C SER A 336 -7.41 0.44 6.82
N ALA A 337 -7.94 -0.59 7.46
CA ALA A 337 -9.40 -0.77 7.59
C ALA A 337 -10.01 0.15 8.67
N VAL A 338 -9.33 0.36 9.78
CA VAL A 338 -9.85 1.17 10.90
C VAL A 338 -9.66 2.67 10.65
N GLY A 339 -8.54 3.06 10.04
CA GLY A 339 -8.16 4.47 9.84
C GLY A 339 -9.20 5.31 9.13
N PRO A 340 -9.70 4.93 7.94
CA PRO A 340 -10.70 5.70 7.21
C PRO A 340 -12.03 5.82 7.95
N LEU A 341 -12.42 4.78 8.70
CA LEU A 341 -13.62 4.79 9.53
C LEU A 341 -13.55 5.90 10.58
N LEU A 342 -12.47 5.92 11.36
CA LEU A 342 -12.28 6.90 12.43
C LEU A 342 -12.03 8.30 11.88
N ALA A 343 -11.20 8.43 10.83
CA ALA A 343 -10.95 9.71 10.18
C ALA A 343 -12.22 10.31 9.56
N GLY A 344 -13.03 9.47 8.89
CA GLY A 344 -14.30 9.90 8.28
C GLY A 344 -15.31 10.35 9.34
N ALA A 345 -15.42 9.63 10.46
CA ALA A 345 -16.25 10.03 11.59
C ALA A 345 -15.77 11.37 12.18
N LEU A 346 -14.46 11.52 12.42
CA LEU A 346 -13.89 12.76 12.95
C LEU A 346 -14.12 13.96 12.02
N MET A 347 -13.91 13.80 10.71
CA MET A 347 -14.20 14.84 9.71
C MET A 347 -15.68 15.22 9.66
N SER A 348 -16.59 14.26 9.84
CA SER A 348 -18.04 14.51 9.86
C SER A 348 -18.49 15.26 11.10
N LEU A 349 -17.88 14.98 12.25
CA LEU A 349 -18.19 15.64 13.52
C LEU A 349 -17.56 17.04 13.65
N THR A 350 -16.56 17.34 12.83
CA THR A 350 -15.82 18.61 12.90
C THR A 350 -15.90 19.38 11.58
N ARG A 351 -14.88 19.26 10.76
CA ARG A 351 -14.76 19.86 9.43
C ARG A 351 -13.79 19.03 8.55
N PRO A 352 -13.90 19.09 7.21
CA PRO A 352 -13.03 18.34 6.32
C PRO A 352 -11.53 18.57 6.55
N ALA A 353 -11.13 19.78 6.96
CA ALA A 353 -9.73 20.11 7.28
C ALA A 353 -9.14 19.22 8.41
N PHE A 354 -9.98 18.64 9.25
CA PHE A 354 -9.54 17.80 10.37
C PHE A 354 -8.97 16.43 9.93
N LEU A 355 -8.97 16.13 8.63
CA LEU A 355 -8.17 15.02 8.10
C LEU A 355 -6.68 15.17 8.47
N PHE A 356 -6.13 16.37 8.32
CA PHE A 356 -4.75 16.63 8.75
C PHE A 356 -4.60 16.66 10.28
N GLY A 357 -5.65 16.98 11.02
CA GLY A 357 -5.70 16.77 12.48
C GLY A 357 -5.59 15.29 12.85
N TRP A 358 -6.29 14.41 12.14
CA TRP A 358 -6.17 12.96 12.28
C TRP A 358 -4.73 12.48 12.05
N PHE A 359 -4.11 12.89 10.95
CA PHE A 359 -2.72 12.55 10.67
C PHE A 359 -1.77 13.08 11.74
N ALA A 360 -1.95 14.33 12.19
CA ALA A 360 -1.13 14.90 13.25
C ALA A 360 -1.22 14.10 14.56
N ILE A 361 -2.41 13.64 14.93
CA ILE A 361 -2.61 12.79 16.11
C ILE A 361 -1.86 11.47 15.96
N LEU A 362 -2.05 10.77 14.83
CA LEU A 362 -1.41 9.47 14.58
C LEU A 362 0.12 9.58 14.57
N ASP A 363 0.64 10.54 13.84
CA ASP A 363 2.09 10.72 13.69
C ASP A 363 2.73 11.21 15.00
N SER A 364 2.04 12.03 15.81
CA SER A 364 2.50 12.42 17.14
C SER A 364 2.53 11.24 18.11
N LEU A 365 1.51 10.38 18.08
CA LEU A 365 1.47 9.14 18.87
C LEU A 365 2.63 8.21 18.49
N LEU A 366 2.89 8.06 17.19
CA LEU A 366 3.99 7.24 16.69
C LEU A 366 5.34 7.83 17.09
N ALA A 367 5.53 9.14 16.94
CA ALA A 367 6.76 9.84 17.33
C ALA A 367 7.07 9.65 18.82
N GLY A 368 6.08 9.90 19.68
CA GLY A 368 6.20 9.72 21.13
C GLY A 368 6.51 8.27 21.51
N TYR A 369 5.81 7.32 20.91
CA TYR A 369 6.03 5.89 21.17
C TYR A 369 7.42 5.42 20.70
N ALA A 370 7.83 5.77 19.49
CA ALA A 370 9.13 5.39 18.94
C ALA A 370 10.28 6.01 19.75
N LEU A 371 10.15 7.28 20.15
CA LEU A 371 11.11 7.96 21.01
C LEU A 371 11.20 7.30 22.40
N TYR A 372 10.06 6.99 23.02
CA TYR A 372 10.03 6.25 24.29
C TYR A 372 10.75 4.90 24.19
N ARG A 373 10.52 4.16 23.10
CA ARG A 373 11.17 2.87 22.85
C ARG A 373 12.67 3.02 22.58
N PHE A 374 13.08 4.10 21.90
CA PHE A 374 14.48 4.42 21.69
C PHE A 374 15.20 4.69 23.01
N MET A 375 14.61 5.48 23.91
CA MET A 375 15.22 5.83 25.20
C MET A 375 15.33 4.64 26.17
N ARG A 376 14.39 3.68 26.12
CA ARG A 376 14.34 2.56 27.08
C ARG A 376 15.18 1.33 26.71
N ARG A 377 15.65 1.16 25.47
CA ARG A 377 16.35 -0.06 25.06
C ARG A 377 17.69 0.24 24.43
N LYS A 378 18.78 -0.30 25.05
CA LYS A 378 20.08 -0.40 24.38
C LYS A 378 20.00 -1.38 23.21
N ARG A 379 20.68 -1.06 22.11
CA ARG A 379 20.71 -1.75 20.83
C ARG A 379 21.37 -3.14 20.98
N GLU A 380 20.64 -4.21 20.67
CA GLU A 380 21.21 -5.49 20.27
C GLU A 380 20.84 -5.71 18.81
N VAL A 381 21.80 -5.59 17.91
CA VAL A 381 21.65 -5.87 16.46
C VAL A 381 22.13 -7.27 16.21
N THR A 382 21.31 -8.10 15.58
CA THR A 382 21.58 -9.54 15.41
C THR A 382 21.78 -9.99 13.96
N SER A 383 21.73 -9.12 12.95
CA SER A 383 21.98 -9.54 11.56
C SER A 383 22.76 -8.55 10.71
N ASP A 384 23.71 -9.10 9.92
CA ASP A 384 24.56 -8.39 8.94
C ASP A 384 23.94 -8.37 7.51
N ASP A 385 22.69 -8.81 7.35
CA ASP A 385 22.08 -8.96 6.01
C ASP A 385 21.47 -7.64 5.51
N ASN A 386 21.87 -7.22 4.31
CA ASN A 386 21.35 -6.05 3.63
C ASN A 386 19.84 -6.18 3.34
N PHE A 387 19.06 -5.24 3.90
CA PHE A 387 17.63 -5.15 3.66
C PHE A 387 17.33 -4.57 2.25
N VAL A 388 16.51 -5.27 1.49
CA VAL A 388 15.96 -4.75 0.21
C VAL A 388 14.49 -4.38 0.44
N PRO A 389 14.12 -3.08 0.35
CA PRO A 389 12.75 -2.63 0.54
C PRO A 389 11.82 -3.27 -0.48
N ARG A 390 10.70 -3.82 -0.04
CA ARG A 390 9.69 -4.46 -0.90
C ARG A 390 8.30 -3.84 -0.67
N VAL A 391 7.43 -3.90 -1.69
CA VAL A 391 6.07 -3.33 -1.62
C VAL A 391 5.15 -4.13 -0.70
N HIS A 392 4.19 -3.44 -0.11
CA HIS A 392 3.32 -3.76 0.98
C HIS A 392 2.12 -4.62 0.65
N THR A 393 2.17 -5.53 -0.29
CA THR A 393 0.94 -6.14 -0.75
C THR A 393 0.78 -7.60 -0.35
N THR A 394 1.88 -8.36 -0.21
CA THR A 394 1.77 -9.78 0.19
C THR A 394 3.00 -10.31 0.94
N PRO A 395 2.83 -11.37 1.76
CA PRO A 395 3.95 -12.04 2.44
C PRO A 395 5.01 -12.62 1.50
N GLY A 396 4.63 -13.00 0.28
CA GLY A 396 5.57 -13.54 -0.73
C GLY A 396 6.59 -12.52 -1.22
N ALA A 397 6.32 -11.22 -1.06
CA ALA A 397 7.28 -10.15 -1.37
C ALA A 397 8.50 -10.11 -0.44
N MET A 398 8.47 -10.83 0.66
CA MET A 398 9.50 -10.83 1.71
C MET A 398 10.23 -12.17 1.88
N ASP A 399 10.14 -13.08 0.91
CA ASP A 399 10.87 -14.34 0.96
C ASP A 399 12.38 -14.11 1.07
N PRO A 400 13.08 -14.78 1.99
CA PRO A 400 14.54 -14.71 2.06
C PRO A 400 15.16 -15.29 0.79
N HIS A 401 16.34 -14.82 0.45
CA HIS A 401 17.07 -15.19 -0.76
C HIS A 401 17.27 -16.72 -0.83
N PRO A 402 16.90 -17.41 -1.93
CA PRO A 402 17.11 -18.85 -2.06
C PRO A 402 18.57 -19.29 -2.28
N ASP A 403 19.50 -18.36 -2.44
CA ASP A 403 20.88 -18.63 -2.86
C ASP A 403 21.92 -18.60 -1.73
N THR A 404 21.53 -18.88 -0.48
CA THR A 404 22.54 -19.28 0.49
C THR A 404 22.81 -20.76 0.26
N PRO A 405 24.02 -21.17 -0.19
CA PRO A 405 24.34 -22.59 -0.31
C PRO A 405 24.10 -23.24 1.05
N GLU A 406 23.32 -24.32 1.07
CA GLU A 406 23.31 -25.22 2.22
C GLU A 406 24.77 -25.59 2.47
N GLN A 407 25.30 -25.20 3.61
CA GLN A 407 26.61 -25.74 4.04
C GLN A 407 26.45 -27.26 4.11
N PRO A 408 27.26 -28.03 3.37
CA PRO A 408 27.19 -29.48 3.43
C PRO A 408 27.42 -29.85 4.89
N GLY A 409 26.42 -30.55 5.44
CA GLY A 409 26.45 -31.02 6.81
C GLY A 409 27.78 -31.72 7.08
N LYS A 410 28.44 -31.33 8.16
CA LYS A 410 29.56 -32.08 8.72
C LYS A 410 29.08 -33.49 8.98
N MET A 411 29.35 -34.41 8.04
CA MET A 411 29.26 -35.82 8.31
C MET A 411 30.19 -36.13 9.48
N GLY A 412 29.57 -36.49 10.60
CA GLY A 412 30.30 -36.99 11.75
C GLY A 412 31.15 -38.16 11.33
N LYS A 413 32.46 -38.03 11.49
CA LYS A 413 33.37 -39.19 11.55
C LYS A 413 33.03 -39.95 12.81
N THR A 414 32.37 -41.09 12.67
CA THR A 414 32.41 -42.15 13.65
C THR A 414 33.54 -43.11 13.21
N ALA A 415 34.58 -43.14 13.99
CA ALA A 415 35.57 -44.21 13.99
C ALA A 415 35.02 -45.41 14.72
#